data_cb242c7824c7068edb803fadc7991945
#
_entry.id   cb242c7824c7068edb803fadc7991945
#
_cell.length_a   1.000
_cell.length_b   1.000
_cell.length_c   1.000
_cell.angle_alpha   90.00
_cell.angle_beta   90.00
_cell.angle_gamma   90.00
#
_symmetry.space_group_name_H-M   'P 1'
#
loop_
_entity.id
_entity.type
_entity.pdbx_description
1 polymer ?
#
loop_
_entity_poly.entity_id
_entity_poly.type
_entity_poly.pdbx_seq_one_letter_code
_entity_poly.pdbx_strand_id
1 'polypeptide(L)'
;MPTLNKVFLIGRLTRDPELRYTPSGQAVATFGLAVNREYMTKEGKKEETCYVNIVAWAKQAEVCAEYLKKGNLIFIEGRLHYRTWENQEKEKKSTLEVNMENFQFLEKAPTLPEKEEILEEEKNAE
;
A
#
# COMPACT_ATOMS: atom_id res chain seq x y z
N MET A 1 -30.77 -1.94 4.14
CA MET A 1 -29.91 -2.57 5.15
C MET A 1 -28.66 -1.72 5.36
N PRO A 2 -28.36 -1.34 6.59
CA PRO A 2 -27.12 -0.59 6.82
C PRO A 2 -25.91 -1.49 6.57
N THR A 3 -24.91 -0.93 5.91
CA THR A 3 -23.67 -1.64 5.57
C THR A 3 -22.46 -0.76 5.84
N LEU A 4 -21.35 -1.39 6.13
CA LEU A 4 -20.08 -0.68 6.28
C LEU A 4 -18.97 -1.54 5.72
N ASN A 5 -18.11 -0.93 4.91
CA ASN A 5 -16.93 -1.61 4.36
C ASN A 5 -15.80 -0.60 4.34
N LYS A 6 -14.92 -0.67 5.33
CA LYS A 6 -13.84 0.31 5.50
C LYS A 6 -12.62 -0.38 6.08
N VAL A 7 -11.46 -0.04 5.52
CA VAL A 7 -10.18 -0.61 5.95
C VAL A 7 -9.19 0.52 6.17
N PHE A 8 -8.46 0.47 7.28
CA PHE A 8 -7.38 1.38 7.57
C PHE A 8 -6.12 0.55 7.83
N LEU A 9 -5.05 0.85 7.11
CA LEU A 9 -3.81 0.10 7.21
C LEU A 9 -2.62 1.05 7.27
N ILE A 10 -1.62 0.67 8.06
CA ILE A 10 -0.31 1.30 8.03
C ILE A 10 0.69 0.18 7.76
N GLY A 11 1.50 0.35 6.74
CA GLY A 11 2.49 -0.66 6.38
C GLY A 11 3.47 -0.15 5.34
N ARG A 12 4.34 -1.05 4.91
CA ARG A 12 5.35 -0.74 3.90
C ARG A 12 5.06 -1.44 2.60
N LEU A 13 5.32 -0.76 1.49
CA LEU A 13 5.19 -1.38 0.19
C LEU A 13 6.17 -2.53 0.04
N THR A 14 5.69 -3.66 -0.48
CA THR A 14 6.52 -4.84 -0.71
C THR A 14 7.18 -4.82 -2.08
N ARG A 15 6.69 -3.97 -2.97
CA ARG A 15 7.21 -3.79 -4.33
C ARG A 15 6.79 -2.42 -4.85
N ASP A 16 7.44 -1.98 -5.92
CA ASP A 16 7.01 -0.76 -6.60
C ASP A 16 5.61 -0.97 -7.19
N PRO A 17 4.77 0.07 -7.21
CA PRO A 17 3.45 -0.06 -7.85
C PRO A 17 3.57 -0.39 -9.32
N GLU A 18 2.74 -1.30 -9.77
CA GLU A 18 2.65 -1.67 -11.18
C GLU A 18 1.47 -0.93 -11.80
N LEU A 19 1.75 -0.04 -12.75
CA LEU A 19 0.73 0.76 -13.42
C LEU A 19 0.32 0.08 -14.73
N ARG A 20 -0.96 -0.09 -14.91
CA ARG A 20 -1.55 -0.65 -16.13
C ARG A 20 -2.74 0.21 -16.53
N TYR A 21 -3.20 0.00 -17.75
CA TYR A 21 -4.39 0.65 -18.28
C TYR A 21 -5.38 -0.41 -18.73
N THR A 22 -6.65 -0.21 -18.36
CA THR A 22 -7.72 -1.11 -18.79
C THR A 22 -7.99 -0.90 -20.28
N PRO A 23 -8.72 -1.84 -20.93
CA PRO A 23 -9.09 -1.63 -22.34
C PRO A 23 -9.84 -0.33 -22.60
N SER A 24 -10.56 0.19 -21.59
CA SER A 24 -11.24 1.49 -21.70
C SER A 24 -10.33 2.68 -21.46
N GLY A 25 -9.03 2.43 -21.16
CA GLY A 25 -8.06 3.49 -20.95
C GLY A 25 -7.93 4.01 -19.53
N GLN A 26 -8.59 3.37 -18.57
CA GLN A 26 -8.51 3.77 -17.18
C GLN A 26 -7.25 3.23 -16.50
N ALA A 27 -6.54 4.08 -15.78
CA ALA A 27 -5.34 3.69 -15.05
C ALA A 27 -5.69 2.84 -13.83
N VAL A 28 -4.89 1.81 -13.59
CA VAL A 28 -4.98 0.98 -12.39
C VAL A 28 -3.56 0.66 -11.92
N ALA A 29 -3.31 0.84 -10.63
CA ALA A 29 -2.02 0.52 -10.03
C ALA A 29 -2.22 -0.52 -8.94
N THR A 30 -1.32 -1.51 -8.90
CA THR A 30 -1.35 -2.55 -7.89
C THR A 30 -0.03 -2.63 -7.17
N PHE A 31 -0.08 -2.86 -5.88
CA PHE A 31 1.12 -3.11 -5.07
C PHE A 31 0.74 -3.92 -3.84
N GLY A 32 1.75 -4.45 -3.17
CA GLY A 32 1.56 -5.16 -1.91
C GLY A 32 1.91 -4.28 -0.73
N LEU A 33 1.21 -4.48 0.37
CA LEU A 33 1.48 -3.79 1.62
C LEU A 33 1.77 -4.83 2.69
N ALA A 34 2.88 -4.66 3.41
CA ALA A 34 3.23 -5.51 4.55
C ALA A 34 2.87 -4.78 5.83
N VAL A 35 1.95 -5.36 6.59
CA VAL A 35 1.49 -4.80 7.85
C VAL A 35 1.99 -5.70 8.98
N ASN A 36 2.92 -5.18 9.78
CA ASN A 36 3.54 -5.95 10.85
C ASN A 36 2.79 -5.78 12.16
N ARG A 37 2.73 -6.87 12.90
CA ARG A 37 2.17 -6.87 14.24
C ARG A 37 3.13 -7.59 15.17
N GLU A 38 3.42 -6.96 16.30
CA GLU A 38 4.23 -7.57 17.36
C GLU A 38 3.33 -7.92 18.53
N TYR A 39 3.57 -9.06 19.16
CA TYR A 39 2.81 -9.48 20.32
C TYR A 39 3.68 -10.31 21.25
N MET A 40 3.30 -10.34 22.52
CA MET A 40 4.04 -11.07 23.54
C MET A 40 3.38 -12.41 23.83
N THR A 41 4.20 -13.45 23.95
CA THR A 41 3.77 -14.77 24.37
C THR A 41 4.59 -15.21 25.57
N LYS A 42 4.25 -16.35 26.15
CA LYS A 42 5.02 -16.93 27.25
C LYS A 42 6.45 -17.25 26.82
N GLU A 43 6.67 -17.47 25.54
CA GLU A 43 7.99 -17.78 24.97
C GLU A 43 8.76 -16.55 24.56
N GLY A 44 8.22 -15.36 24.72
CA GLY A 44 8.83 -14.11 24.35
C GLY A 44 8.07 -13.35 23.29
N LYS A 45 8.75 -12.41 22.65
CA LYS A 45 8.17 -11.53 21.66
C LYS A 45 8.04 -12.27 20.32
N LYS A 46 6.86 -12.21 19.73
CA LYS A 46 6.57 -12.78 18.41
C LYS A 46 6.17 -11.68 17.46
N GLU A 47 6.39 -11.93 16.19
CA GLU A 47 6.05 -11.00 15.12
C GLU A 47 5.32 -11.74 14.01
N GLU A 48 4.28 -11.12 13.47
CA GLU A 48 3.61 -11.65 12.29
C GLU A 48 3.41 -10.52 11.28
N THR A 49 3.40 -10.88 10.01
CA THR A 49 3.22 -9.92 8.92
C THR A 49 2.01 -10.31 8.11
N CYS A 50 1.11 -9.36 7.92
CA CYS A 50 -0.05 -9.52 7.04
C CYS A 50 0.27 -8.87 5.70
N TYR A 51 0.18 -9.63 4.62
CA TYR A 51 0.41 -9.13 3.27
C TYR A 51 -0.92 -8.89 2.60
N VAL A 52 -1.11 -7.67 2.12
CA VAL A 52 -2.39 -7.24 1.54
C VAL A 52 -2.13 -6.67 0.14
N ASN A 53 -2.94 -7.08 -0.82
CA ASN A 53 -2.90 -6.50 -2.16
C ASN A 53 -3.73 -5.23 -2.18
N ILE A 54 -3.13 -4.15 -2.68
CA ILE A 54 -3.76 -2.85 -2.77
C ILE A 54 -3.96 -2.50 -4.24
N VAL A 55 -5.13 -1.98 -4.56
CA VAL A 55 -5.47 -1.54 -5.91
C VAL A 55 -5.89 -0.09 -5.85
N ALA A 56 -5.29 0.73 -6.71
CA ALA A 56 -5.64 2.14 -6.86
C ALA A 56 -6.14 2.38 -8.28
N TRP A 57 -7.08 3.30 -8.45
CA TRP A 57 -7.73 3.56 -9.72
C TRP A 57 -7.60 5.00 -10.16
N ALA A 58 -7.63 5.20 -11.48
CA ALA A 58 -7.68 6.52 -12.11
C ALA A 58 -6.51 7.41 -11.69
N LYS A 59 -6.77 8.63 -11.30
CA LYS A 59 -5.73 9.58 -10.92
C LYS A 59 -4.89 9.09 -9.74
N GLN A 60 -5.50 8.39 -8.79
CA GLN A 60 -4.74 7.83 -7.67
C GLN A 60 -3.74 6.77 -8.11
N ALA A 61 -4.10 5.99 -9.13
CA ALA A 61 -3.17 5.02 -9.70
C ALA A 61 -1.93 5.70 -10.26
N GLU A 62 -2.11 6.79 -10.98
CA GLU A 62 -1.00 7.56 -11.53
C GLU A 62 -0.14 8.18 -10.45
N VAL A 63 -0.77 8.73 -9.41
CA VAL A 63 -0.05 9.30 -8.27
C VAL A 63 0.77 8.23 -7.54
N CYS A 64 0.17 7.06 -7.32
CA CYS A 64 0.89 5.95 -6.69
C CYS A 64 2.11 5.53 -7.50
N ALA A 65 1.95 5.38 -8.81
CA ALA A 65 3.04 4.96 -9.67
C ALA A 65 4.18 5.98 -9.70
N GLU A 66 3.85 7.26 -9.58
CA GLU A 66 4.84 8.33 -9.60
C GLU A 66 5.60 8.47 -8.28
N TYR A 67 4.90 8.38 -7.15
CA TYR A 67 5.48 8.75 -5.85
C TYR A 67 5.78 7.59 -4.92
N LEU A 68 5.13 6.45 -5.05
CA LEU A 68 5.33 5.32 -4.14
C LEU A 68 6.42 4.38 -4.64
N LYS A 69 7.20 3.86 -3.70
CA LYS A 69 8.26 2.90 -4.00
C LYS A 69 8.30 1.82 -2.93
N LYS A 70 8.87 0.67 -3.30
CA LYS A 70 9.12 -0.42 -2.37
C LYS A 70 9.77 0.11 -1.09
N GLY A 71 9.24 -0.29 0.05
CA GLY A 71 9.78 0.09 1.35
C GLY A 71 9.19 1.34 1.97
N ASN A 72 8.44 2.15 1.21
CA ASN A 72 7.79 3.33 1.78
C ASN A 72 6.79 2.94 2.86
N LEU A 73 6.78 3.69 3.95
CA LEU A 73 5.79 3.55 5.01
C LEU A 73 4.63 4.49 4.73
N ILE A 74 3.43 3.93 4.57
CA ILE A 74 2.26 4.72 4.24
C ILE A 74 1.05 4.30 5.06
N PHE A 75 0.10 5.22 5.17
CA PHE A 75 -1.24 4.97 5.67
C PHE A 75 -2.17 4.83 4.47
N ILE A 76 -3.06 3.84 4.52
CA ILE A 76 -4.04 3.61 3.49
C ILE A 76 -5.44 3.57 4.11
N GLU A 77 -6.36 4.27 3.47
CA GLU A 77 -7.78 4.18 3.73
C GLU A 77 -8.43 3.59 2.48
N GLY A 78 -9.24 2.56 2.65
CA GLY A 78 -9.89 1.92 1.53
C GLY A 78 -11.04 1.04 1.95
N ARG A 79 -11.44 0.18 1.04
CA ARG A 79 -12.50 -0.80 1.29
C ARG A 79 -12.10 -2.15 0.75
N LEU A 80 -12.62 -3.21 1.35
CA LEU A 80 -12.40 -4.55 0.85
C LEU A 80 -13.16 -4.76 -0.45
N HIS A 81 -12.51 -5.42 -1.39
CA HIS A 81 -13.12 -5.76 -2.67
C HIS A 81 -12.84 -7.22 -2.98
N TYR A 82 -13.89 -7.99 -3.20
CA TYR A 82 -13.79 -9.38 -3.59
C TYR A 82 -13.87 -9.47 -5.10
N ARG A 83 -12.81 -9.95 -5.72
CA ARG A 83 -12.72 -10.04 -7.17
C ARG A 83 -12.65 -11.49 -7.62
N THR A 84 -13.40 -11.82 -8.63
CA THR A 84 -13.40 -13.16 -9.22
C THR A 84 -13.06 -13.05 -10.70
N TRP A 85 -12.39 -14.08 -11.22
CA TRP A 85 -12.10 -14.16 -12.65
C TRP A 85 -11.89 -15.61 -13.04
N GLU A 86 -11.90 -15.89 -14.34
CA GLU A 86 -11.54 -17.18 -14.89
C GLU A 86 -10.14 -17.09 -15.49
N ASN A 87 -9.31 -18.10 -15.21
CA ASN A 87 -8.00 -18.17 -15.85
C ASN A 87 -8.11 -18.86 -17.21
N GLN A 88 -6.99 -19.04 -17.89
CA GLN A 88 -6.94 -19.65 -19.23
C GLN A 88 -7.42 -21.10 -19.21
N GLU A 89 -7.34 -21.78 -18.09
CA GLU A 89 -7.79 -23.17 -17.92
C GLU A 89 -9.26 -23.25 -17.51
N LYS A 90 -9.98 -22.13 -17.55
CA LYS A 90 -11.38 -21.99 -17.14
C LYS A 90 -11.64 -22.29 -15.67
N GLU A 91 -10.60 -22.21 -14.85
CA GLU A 91 -10.75 -22.32 -13.42
C GLU A 91 -11.19 -20.98 -12.83
N LYS A 92 -12.16 -21.01 -11.93
CA LYS A 92 -12.59 -19.80 -11.23
C LYS A 92 -11.59 -19.47 -10.14
N LYS A 93 -11.09 -18.24 -10.16
CA LYS A 93 -10.18 -17.72 -9.14
C LYS A 93 -10.84 -16.56 -8.42
N SER A 94 -10.42 -16.34 -7.19
CA SER A 94 -10.93 -15.22 -6.41
C SER A 94 -9.81 -14.65 -5.54
N THR A 95 -9.94 -13.40 -5.20
CA THR A 95 -9.02 -12.75 -4.27
C THR A 95 -9.76 -11.63 -3.54
N LEU A 96 -9.37 -11.43 -2.28
CA LEU A 96 -9.82 -10.31 -1.49
C LEU A 96 -8.69 -9.29 -1.48
N GLU A 97 -9.00 -8.08 -1.93
CA GLU A 97 -8.01 -7.01 -2.01
C GLU A 97 -8.59 -5.72 -1.45
N VAL A 98 -7.76 -4.70 -1.27
CA VAL A 98 -8.19 -3.41 -0.78
C VAL A 98 -8.16 -2.41 -1.93
N ASN A 99 -9.33 -1.85 -2.27
CA ASN A 99 -9.41 -0.72 -3.17
C ASN A 99 -9.10 0.53 -2.38
N MET A 100 -8.00 1.20 -2.75
CA MET A 100 -7.54 2.39 -2.05
C MET A 100 -8.42 3.58 -2.39
N GLU A 101 -8.87 4.28 -1.36
CA GLU A 101 -9.62 5.53 -1.51
C GLU A 101 -8.73 6.73 -1.24
N ASN A 102 -7.76 6.56 -0.33
CA ASN A 102 -6.84 7.62 0.02
C ASN A 102 -5.55 7.03 0.61
N PHE A 103 -4.45 7.76 0.52
CA PHE A 103 -3.22 7.36 1.19
C PHE A 103 -2.45 8.58 1.69
N GLN A 104 -1.51 8.35 2.59
CA GLN A 104 -0.67 9.40 3.12
C GLN A 104 0.69 8.84 3.47
N PHE A 105 1.75 9.56 3.11
CA PHE A 105 3.09 9.20 3.53
C PHE A 105 3.24 9.43 5.04
N LEU A 106 3.85 8.46 5.73
CA LEU A 106 4.13 8.57 7.15
C LEU A 106 5.60 8.84 7.44
N GLU A 107 6.44 8.71 6.41
CA GLU A 107 7.83 9.14 6.49
C GLU A 107 8.13 9.84 5.18
N LYS A 108 9.12 10.71 5.20
CA LYS A 108 9.48 11.43 3.99
C LYS A 108 9.93 10.46 2.92
N ALA A 109 9.50 10.73 1.67
CA ALA A 109 9.98 9.98 0.53
C ALA A 109 11.51 9.99 0.59
N PRO A 110 12.17 8.81 0.45
CA PRO A 110 13.61 8.74 0.61
C PRO A 110 14.34 9.35 -0.59
N THR A 111 14.43 10.68 -0.59
CA THR A 111 15.38 11.35 -1.44
C THR A 111 16.54 11.75 -0.54
N LEU A 112 17.71 11.19 -0.82
CA LEU A 112 18.93 11.46 -0.05
C LEU A 112 19.20 12.94 0.20
N PRO A 113 19.01 13.84 -0.79
CA PRO A 113 19.24 15.27 -0.55
C PRO A 113 18.37 15.85 0.56
N GLU A 114 17.11 15.43 0.66
CA GLU A 114 16.23 15.95 1.70
C GLU A 114 16.64 15.51 3.09
N LYS A 115 17.11 14.29 3.24
CA LYS A 115 17.62 13.82 4.53
C LYS A 115 18.85 14.58 4.97
N GLU A 116 19.73 14.88 4.03
CA GLU A 116 20.93 15.65 4.32
C GLU A 116 20.58 17.07 4.72
N GLU A 117 19.65 17.70 4.04
CA GLU A 117 19.18 19.03 4.37
C GLU A 117 18.59 19.11 5.77
N ILE A 118 17.78 18.12 6.14
CA ILE A 118 17.17 18.07 7.47
C ILE A 118 18.24 17.90 8.55
N LEU A 119 19.21 17.04 8.31
CA LEU A 119 20.31 16.83 9.24
C LEU A 119 21.15 18.09 9.42
N GLU A 120 21.39 18.83 8.35
CA GLU A 120 22.10 20.07 8.40
C GLU A 120 21.32 21.15 9.15
N GLU A 121 20.02 21.23 8.94
CA GLU A 121 19.16 22.15 9.66
C GLU A 121 19.13 21.84 11.15
N GLU A 122 19.07 20.59 11.54
CA GLU A 122 19.13 20.19 12.93
C GLU A 122 20.46 20.54 13.57
N LYS A 123 21.57 20.36 12.84
CA LYS A 123 22.90 20.75 13.31
C LYS A 123 23.04 22.26 13.46
N ASN A 124 22.44 23.00 12.55
CA ASN A 124 22.51 24.46 12.57
C ASN A 124 21.58 25.07 13.62
N ALA A 125 20.59 24.34 14.08
CA ALA A 125 19.66 24.79 15.12
C ALA A 125 20.27 24.72 16.54
N GLU A 126 21.41 24.10 16.66
CA GLU A 126 22.16 24.07 17.91
C GLU A 126 23.09 25.29 18.00
#